data_c9273d180eb19401982c4b1bdc11ca64
#
_entry.id   c9273d180eb19401982c4b1bdc11ca64
#
_cell.length_a   1.000
_cell.length_b   1.000
_cell.length_c   1.000
_cell.angle_alpha   90.00
_cell.angle_beta   90.00
_cell.angle_gamma   90.00
#
_symmetry.space_group_name_H-M   'P 1'
#
loop_
_entity.id
_entity.type
_entity.pdbx_description
1 polymer ?
#
loop_
_entity_poly.entity_id
_entity_poly.type
_entity_poly.pdbx_seq_one_letter_code
_entity_poly.pdbx_strand_id
1 'polypeptide(L)'
;MIAIDSHAHVFSQGLTLARERRYAPAYDAPLADYLSQLQAHGFSHGVLVQPSFLGTDNGYLLGALQAAQGRLRGVVMLEPDVARQTLIQMDQLGVRGVRLNLMGQPLPDLVAPQWRHRFACMAELGWHVELHRQLADIPTLVRALQPYGLDIVIDHLGRPDARSGLGQAGFADLLTLGGQGNVWVKVSGIYRLEGSPEQNELFARQALGALEAHYGAERLMWGSDWPHTQHERTMSYGQALEQLQALGCSSELRKALLLETAKDLYRFN
;
A
#
# COMPACT_ATOMS: atom_id res chain seq x y z
N MET A 1 11.47 15.37 -13.06
CA MET A 1 11.25 13.93 -13.33
C MET A 1 9.86 13.61 -12.85
N ILE A 2 9.05 12.87 -13.59
CA ILE A 2 7.74 12.41 -13.10
C ILE A 2 8.04 11.30 -12.09
N ALA A 3 7.52 11.42 -10.86
CA ALA A 3 7.62 10.38 -9.83
C ALA A 3 6.26 10.20 -9.14
N ILE A 4 5.98 9.01 -8.63
CA ILE A 4 4.72 8.63 -8.03
C ILE A 4 4.98 8.08 -6.63
N ASP A 5 4.33 8.65 -5.62
CA ASP A 5 4.27 8.09 -4.27
C ASP A 5 3.13 7.09 -4.19
N SER A 6 3.41 5.80 -4.08
CA SER A 6 2.39 4.76 -4.16
C SER A 6 1.64 4.48 -2.84
N HIS A 7 1.94 5.22 -1.76
CA HIS A 7 1.29 4.99 -0.47
C HIS A 7 1.32 6.20 0.45
N ALA A 8 0.18 6.84 0.63
CA ALA A 8 -0.02 7.89 1.62
C ALA A 8 -1.46 7.90 2.16
N HIS A 9 -1.69 8.60 3.25
CA HIS A 9 -3.01 8.74 3.87
C HIS A 9 -3.37 10.21 4.07
N VAL A 10 -4.65 10.56 3.86
CA VAL A 10 -5.18 11.88 4.20
C VAL A 10 -6.37 11.74 5.13
N PHE A 11 -6.51 12.65 6.09
CA PHE A 11 -7.61 12.64 7.07
C PHE A 11 -7.70 13.98 7.84
N SER A 12 -8.79 14.14 8.56
CA SER A 12 -8.98 15.24 9.52
C SER A 12 -9.51 14.70 10.85
N GLN A 13 -9.21 15.37 11.95
CA GLN A 13 -9.66 15.02 13.30
C GLN A 13 -11.18 15.01 13.47
N GLY A 14 -11.92 15.82 12.69
CA GLY A 14 -13.38 15.91 12.76
C GLY A 14 -14.13 14.73 12.12
N LEU A 15 -13.43 13.76 11.51
CA LEU A 15 -14.05 12.63 10.85
C LEU A 15 -14.54 11.57 11.84
N THR A 16 -15.62 10.89 11.48
CA THR A 16 -16.13 9.74 12.25
C THR A 16 -15.13 8.60 12.20
N LEU A 17 -14.70 8.14 13.37
CA LEU A 17 -13.75 7.03 13.48
C LEU A 17 -14.49 5.69 13.48
N ALA A 18 -13.87 4.66 12.90
CA ALA A 18 -14.33 3.29 12.97
C ALA A 18 -14.47 2.84 14.44
N ARG A 19 -15.52 2.07 14.73
CA ARG A 19 -15.78 1.56 16.07
C ARG A 19 -14.63 0.65 16.56
N GLU A 20 -14.20 -0.25 15.69
CA GLU A 20 -13.06 -1.15 15.93
C GLU A 20 -11.83 -0.59 15.23
N ARG A 21 -10.92 0.00 16.01
CA ARG A 21 -9.68 0.59 15.52
C ARG A 21 -8.54 0.37 16.49
N ARG A 22 -7.33 0.28 15.99
CA ARG A 22 -6.11 0.09 16.81
C ARG A 22 -5.60 1.39 17.42
N TYR A 23 -5.86 2.52 16.77
CA TYR A 23 -5.42 3.87 17.19
C TYR A 23 -6.32 4.95 16.57
N ALA A 24 -6.15 6.18 17.05
CA ALA A 24 -6.77 7.39 16.49
C ALA A 24 -5.74 8.51 16.52
N PRO A 25 -5.35 9.08 15.36
CA PRO A 25 -4.49 10.26 15.33
C PRO A 25 -5.15 11.48 16.01
N ALA A 26 -4.35 12.27 16.71
CA ALA A 26 -4.78 13.52 17.34
C ALA A 26 -4.30 14.75 16.55
N TYR A 27 -4.22 14.65 15.24
CA TYR A 27 -3.78 15.69 14.32
C TYR A 27 -4.46 15.54 12.96
N ASP A 28 -4.39 16.59 12.15
CA ASP A 28 -4.86 16.60 10.77
C ASP A 28 -3.73 16.22 9.81
N ALA A 29 -4.09 15.53 8.74
CA ALA A 29 -3.23 15.28 7.59
C ALA A 29 -4.03 15.58 6.30
N PRO A 30 -4.28 16.87 6.01
CA PRO A 30 -5.15 17.25 4.92
C PRO A 30 -4.48 17.07 3.55
N LEU A 31 -5.31 17.01 2.50
CA LEU A 31 -4.84 16.91 1.11
C LEU A 31 -3.80 17.98 0.77
N ALA A 32 -4.00 19.23 1.22
CA ALA A 32 -3.10 20.34 0.90
C ALA A 32 -1.66 20.07 1.39
N ASP A 33 -1.51 19.52 2.59
CA ASP A 33 -0.22 19.18 3.17
C ASP A 33 0.45 18.04 2.38
N TYR A 34 -0.31 17.01 2.01
CA TYR A 34 0.23 15.93 1.16
C TYR A 34 0.69 16.45 -0.21
N LEU A 35 -0.11 17.28 -0.87
CA LEU A 35 0.29 17.89 -2.15
C LEU A 35 1.54 18.77 -2.01
N SER A 36 1.72 19.44 -0.88
CA SER A 36 2.92 20.19 -0.55
C SER A 36 4.14 19.28 -0.39
N GLN A 37 4.00 18.11 0.26
CA GLN A 37 5.06 17.11 0.35
C GLN A 37 5.45 16.59 -1.03
N LEU A 38 4.49 16.21 -1.88
CA LEU A 38 4.77 15.78 -3.24
C LEU A 38 5.58 16.84 -4.01
N GLN A 39 5.14 18.10 -3.97
CA GLN A 39 5.80 19.20 -4.66
C GLN A 39 7.23 19.43 -4.13
N ALA A 40 7.40 19.48 -2.80
CA ALA A 40 8.70 19.72 -2.18
C ALA A 40 9.74 18.65 -2.51
N HIS A 41 9.31 17.42 -2.76
CA HIS A 41 10.20 16.28 -3.04
C HIS A 41 10.20 15.85 -4.51
N GLY A 42 9.58 16.63 -5.41
CA GLY A 42 9.62 16.39 -6.86
C GLY A 42 8.70 15.26 -7.35
N PHE A 43 7.68 14.91 -6.60
CA PHE A 43 6.65 13.95 -7.00
C PHE A 43 5.50 14.68 -7.71
N SER A 44 5.06 14.11 -8.82
CA SER A 44 3.94 14.65 -9.61
C SER A 44 2.60 14.03 -9.23
N HIS A 45 2.61 12.76 -8.83
CA HIS A 45 1.43 11.95 -8.56
C HIS A 45 1.55 11.19 -7.24
N GLY A 46 0.41 10.73 -6.73
CA GLY A 46 0.38 9.91 -5.52
C GLY A 46 -0.82 8.98 -5.45
N VAL A 47 -0.74 8.02 -4.54
CA VAL A 47 -1.82 7.07 -4.25
C VAL A 47 -2.27 7.26 -2.81
N LEU A 48 -3.53 7.60 -2.61
CA LEU A 48 -4.16 7.69 -1.31
C LEU A 48 -4.73 6.32 -0.93
N VAL A 49 -4.30 5.82 0.22
CA VAL A 49 -4.79 4.57 0.78
C VAL A 49 -5.67 4.89 1.99
N GLN A 50 -6.84 4.28 2.07
CA GLN A 50 -7.78 4.50 3.18
C GLN A 50 -7.14 4.11 4.52
N PRO A 51 -7.07 5.02 5.51
CA PRO A 51 -6.54 4.70 6.82
C PRO A 51 -7.54 3.83 7.61
N SER A 52 -7.03 2.81 8.30
CA SER A 52 -7.88 1.81 8.98
C SER A 52 -8.77 2.38 10.09
N PHE A 53 -8.36 3.47 10.72
CA PHE A 53 -9.15 4.11 11.78
C PHE A 53 -10.40 4.86 11.28
N LEU A 54 -10.52 5.08 9.96
CA LEU A 54 -11.76 5.57 9.32
C LEU A 54 -12.63 4.42 8.79
N GLY A 55 -12.14 3.18 8.82
CA GLY A 55 -12.88 2.02 8.32
C GLY A 55 -13.30 2.19 6.88
N THR A 56 -14.56 1.86 6.58
CA THR A 56 -15.14 1.89 5.24
C THR A 56 -15.79 3.22 4.85
N ASP A 57 -15.69 4.25 5.71
CA ASP A 57 -16.07 5.63 5.33
C ASP A 57 -14.96 6.27 4.50
N ASN A 58 -15.02 6.09 3.19
CA ASN A 58 -14.05 6.62 2.25
C ASN A 58 -14.34 8.07 1.81
N GLY A 59 -15.32 8.75 2.40
CA GLY A 59 -15.78 10.06 1.94
C GLY A 59 -14.68 11.10 1.81
N TYR A 60 -13.78 11.17 2.80
CA TYR A 60 -12.66 12.12 2.78
C TYR A 60 -11.64 11.82 1.66
N LEU A 61 -11.28 10.53 1.48
CA LEU A 61 -10.40 10.10 0.41
C LEU A 61 -11.00 10.41 -0.97
N LEU A 62 -12.28 10.07 -1.20
CA LEU A 62 -12.95 10.32 -2.48
C LEU A 62 -13.04 11.82 -2.80
N GLY A 63 -13.32 12.66 -1.81
CA GLY A 63 -13.27 14.11 -1.95
C GLY A 63 -11.87 14.62 -2.32
N ALA A 64 -10.83 14.04 -1.74
CA ALA A 64 -9.44 14.35 -2.08
C ALA A 64 -9.08 13.96 -3.52
N LEU A 65 -9.53 12.80 -4.00
CA LEU A 65 -9.34 12.37 -5.40
C LEU A 65 -9.99 13.35 -6.38
N GLN A 66 -11.24 13.75 -6.09
CA GLN A 66 -11.96 14.71 -6.92
C GLN A 66 -11.24 16.07 -6.97
N ALA A 67 -10.78 16.57 -5.83
CA ALA A 67 -10.07 17.85 -5.73
C ALA A 67 -8.71 17.82 -6.44
N ALA A 68 -8.05 16.67 -6.49
CA ALA A 68 -6.74 16.50 -7.11
C ALA A 68 -6.76 16.36 -8.65
N GLN A 69 -7.92 16.33 -9.28
CA GLN A 69 -8.11 16.38 -10.75
C GLN A 69 -7.21 15.39 -11.53
N GLY A 70 -7.16 14.14 -11.10
CA GLY A 70 -6.41 13.06 -11.77
C GLY A 70 -4.95 12.91 -11.34
N ARG A 71 -4.39 13.83 -10.54
CA ARG A 71 -3.03 13.69 -9.96
C ARG A 71 -2.92 12.56 -8.94
N LEU A 72 -4.05 12.11 -8.38
CA LEU A 72 -4.08 11.07 -7.36
C LEU A 72 -4.90 9.87 -7.81
N ARG A 73 -4.58 8.70 -7.24
CA ARG A 73 -5.39 7.48 -7.29
C ARG A 73 -5.74 7.06 -5.87
N GLY A 74 -6.76 6.22 -5.75
CA GLY A 74 -7.27 5.78 -4.45
C GLY A 74 -7.28 4.27 -4.27
N VAL A 75 -7.05 3.85 -3.05
CA VAL A 75 -7.25 2.48 -2.57
C VAL A 75 -8.16 2.57 -1.34
N VAL A 76 -9.35 2.03 -1.46
CA VAL A 76 -10.42 2.17 -0.46
C VAL A 76 -10.52 0.95 0.47
N MET A 77 -11.25 1.07 1.57
CA MET A 77 -11.74 -0.07 2.36
C MET A 77 -13.24 -0.22 2.14
N LEU A 78 -13.72 -1.44 1.98
CA LEU A 78 -15.12 -1.70 1.62
C LEU A 78 -15.77 -2.74 2.52
N GLU A 79 -17.07 -2.56 2.77
CA GLU A 79 -17.91 -3.62 3.31
C GLU A 79 -18.10 -4.77 2.30
N PRO A 80 -18.30 -6.01 2.75
CA PRO A 80 -18.46 -7.16 1.86
C PRO A 80 -19.62 -7.05 0.85
N ASP A 81 -20.64 -6.30 1.16
CA ASP A 81 -21.89 -6.20 0.39
C ASP A 81 -22.04 -4.91 -0.42
N VAL A 82 -20.94 -4.15 -0.63
CA VAL A 82 -20.98 -2.91 -1.40
C VAL A 82 -21.56 -3.13 -2.80
N ALA A 83 -22.48 -2.24 -3.22
CA ALA A 83 -23.14 -2.33 -4.50
C ALA A 83 -22.16 -2.11 -5.68
N ARG A 84 -22.33 -2.86 -6.78
CA ARG A 84 -21.51 -2.71 -8.00
C ARG A 84 -21.52 -1.27 -8.55
N GLN A 85 -22.66 -0.59 -8.48
CA GLN A 85 -22.78 0.80 -8.93
C GLN A 85 -21.87 1.76 -8.13
N THR A 86 -21.70 1.52 -6.82
CA THR A 86 -20.77 2.29 -5.98
C THR A 86 -19.31 2.08 -6.41
N LEU A 87 -18.92 0.86 -6.77
CA LEU A 87 -17.57 0.58 -7.30
C LEU A 87 -17.31 1.32 -8.61
N ILE A 88 -18.29 1.35 -9.51
CA ILE A 88 -18.20 2.10 -10.79
C ILE A 88 -18.02 3.60 -10.53
N GLN A 89 -18.78 4.18 -9.59
CA GLN A 89 -18.64 5.59 -9.23
C GLN A 89 -17.26 5.90 -8.62
N MET A 90 -16.75 5.02 -7.76
CA MET A 90 -15.42 5.13 -7.20
C MET A 90 -14.32 5.00 -8.28
N ASP A 91 -14.47 4.09 -9.24
CA ASP A 91 -13.53 3.94 -10.36
C ASP A 91 -13.42 5.23 -11.19
N GLN A 92 -14.56 5.88 -11.48
CA GLN A 92 -14.62 7.16 -12.20
C GLN A 92 -13.89 8.29 -11.46
N LEU A 93 -13.85 8.24 -10.11
CA LEU A 93 -13.09 9.18 -9.28
C LEU A 93 -11.58 8.83 -9.20
N GLY A 94 -11.15 7.70 -9.74
CA GLY A 94 -9.74 7.30 -9.74
C GLY A 94 -9.37 6.26 -8.69
N VAL A 95 -10.33 5.58 -8.07
CA VAL A 95 -10.05 4.39 -7.23
C VAL A 95 -9.56 3.26 -8.12
N ARG A 96 -8.55 2.52 -7.66
CA ARG A 96 -7.91 1.43 -8.41
C ARG A 96 -7.76 0.14 -7.60
N GLY A 97 -8.15 0.14 -6.35
CA GLY A 97 -8.02 -1.06 -5.52
C GLY A 97 -8.73 -0.97 -4.18
N VAL A 98 -8.70 -2.09 -3.48
CA VAL A 98 -9.24 -2.24 -2.13
C VAL A 98 -8.13 -2.70 -1.20
N ARG A 99 -8.02 -2.09 -0.02
CA ARG A 99 -7.11 -2.53 1.02
C ARG A 99 -7.81 -3.43 2.02
N LEU A 100 -7.22 -4.60 2.26
CA LEU A 100 -7.52 -5.45 3.40
C LEU A 100 -6.49 -5.17 4.50
N ASN A 101 -6.83 -4.27 5.43
CA ASN A 101 -6.00 -3.99 6.60
C ASN A 101 -6.35 -4.98 7.71
N LEU A 102 -5.61 -6.08 7.76
CA LEU A 102 -5.88 -7.22 8.65
C LEU A 102 -4.95 -7.26 9.88
N MET A 103 -4.19 -6.18 10.14
CA MET A 103 -3.29 -6.11 11.30
C MET A 103 -4.07 -6.22 12.60
N GLY A 104 -3.75 -7.27 13.39
CA GLY A 104 -4.41 -7.52 14.67
C GLY A 104 -5.84 -8.06 14.57
N GLN A 105 -6.32 -8.41 13.37
CA GLN A 105 -7.64 -8.97 13.13
C GLN A 105 -7.57 -10.48 12.84
N PRO A 106 -8.61 -11.26 13.10
CA PRO A 106 -8.72 -12.62 12.56
C PRO A 106 -8.62 -12.62 11.03
N LEU A 107 -8.09 -13.70 10.45
CA LEU A 107 -8.09 -13.86 9.00
C LEU A 107 -9.52 -14.03 8.50
N PRO A 108 -9.98 -13.23 7.52
CA PRO A 108 -11.30 -13.43 6.93
C PRO A 108 -11.33 -14.67 6.04
N ASP A 109 -12.49 -15.31 5.96
CA ASP A 109 -12.76 -16.32 4.94
C ASP A 109 -13.02 -15.63 3.59
N LEU A 110 -11.95 -15.40 2.82
CA LEU A 110 -12.00 -14.71 1.51
C LEU A 110 -12.68 -15.56 0.42
N VAL A 111 -12.96 -16.85 0.65
CA VAL A 111 -13.69 -17.69 -0.30
C VAL A 111 -15.19 -17.71 -0.06
N ALA A 112 -15.66 -17.09 1.03
CA ALA A 112 -17.07 -16.97 1.35
C ALA A 112 -17.85 -16.20 0.25
N PRO A 113 -19.15 -16.51 0.04
CA PRO A 113 -19.94 -15.99 -1.08
C PRO A 113 -19.96 -14.46 -1.21
N GLN A 114 -20.00 -13.74 -0.08
CA GLN A 114 -19.99 -12.26 -0.07
C GLN A 114 -18.71 -11.66 -0.67
N TRP A 115 -17.55 -12.31 -0.49
CA TRP A 115 -16.30 -11.90 -1.08
C TRP A 115 -16.23 -12.21 -2.57
N ARG A 116 -16.77 -13.34 -2.97
CA ARG A 116 -16.73 -13.81 -4.37
C ARG A 116 -17.35 -12.79 -5.32
N HIS A 117 -18.56 -12.31 -5.00
CA HIS A 117 -19.24 -11.30 -5.84
C HIS A 117 -18.43 -10.00 -5.94
N ARG A 118 -17.90 -9.53 -4.81
CA ARG A 118 -17.09 -8.31 -4.78
C ARG A 118 -15.83 -8.45 -5.62
N PHE A 119 -15.06 -9.51 -5.42
CA PHE A 119 -13.82 -9.71 -6.15
C PHE A 119 -14.06 -9.88 -7.67
N ALA A 120 -15.16 -10.49 -8.07
CA ALA A 120 -15.57 -10.54 -9.47
C ALA A 120 -15.81 -9.13 -10.04
N CYS A 121 -16.56 -8.27 -9.34
CA CYS A 121 -16.76 -6.89 -9.76
C CYS A 121 -15.46 -6.07 -9.81
N MET A 122 -14.55 -6.30 -8.85
CA MET A 122 -13.24 -5.64 -8.84
C MET A 122 -12.37 -6.08 -10.03
N ALA A 123 -12.36 -7.38 -10.36
CA ALA A 123 -11.64 -7.91 -11.52
C ALA A 123 -12.16 -7.31 -12.83
N GLU A 124 -13.49 -7.16 -13.01
CA GLU A 124 -14.09 -6.49 -14.16
C GLU A 124 -13.64 -5.02 -14.30
N LEU A 125 -13.41 -4.32 -13.18
CA LEU A 125 -12.91 -2.94 -13.16
C LEU A 125 -11.37 -2.86 -13.28
N GLY A 126 -10.66 -3.98 -13.26
CA GLY A 126 -9.21 -4.03 -13.21
C GLY A 126 -8.63 -3.44 -11.93
N TRP A 127 -9.33 -3.62 -10.81
CA TRP A 127 -8.83 -3.22 -9.50
C TRP A 127 -7.95 -4.30 -8.90
N HIS A 128 -7.04 -3.88 -8.01
CA HIS A 128 -6.19 -4.77 -7.23
C HIS A 128 -6.64 -4.87 -5.76
N VAL A 129 -6.07 -5.83 -5.04
CA VAL A 129 -6.21 -5.98 -3.58
C VAL A 129 -4.88 -5.65 -2.91
N GLU A 130 -4.87 -4.69 -1.99
CA GLU A 130 -3.73 -4.42 -1.12
C GLU A 130 -3.85 -5.21 0.20
N LEU A 131 -2.83 -5.95 0.55
CA LEU A 131 -2.75 -6.73 1.79
C LEU A 131 -1.83 -6.06 2.80
N HIS A 132 -2.38 -5.67 3.94
CA HIS A 132 -1.61 -5.22 5.10
C HIS A 132 -1.76 -6.20 6.25
N ARG A 133 -0.80 -7.09 6.38
CA ARG A 133 -0.78 -8.20 7.34
C ARG A 133 0.64 -8.61 7.67
N GLN A 134 0.83 -9.33 8.79
CA GLN A 134 2.11 -9.96 9.13
C GLN A 134 2.53 -10.97 8.07
N LEU A 135 3.82 -11.03 7.82
CA LEU A 135 4.47 -11.81 6.77
C LEU A 135 4.02 -13.28 6.72
N ALA A 136 3.93 -13.93 7.87
CA ALA A 136 3.59 -15.36 7.96
C ALA A 136 2.20 -15.70 7.38
N ASP A 137 1.27 -14.74 7.35
CA ASP A 137 -0.10 -14.95 6.87
C ASP A 137 -0.28 -14.61 5.38
N ILE A 138 0.65 -13.84 4.80
CA ILE A 138 0.55 -13.34 3.41
C ILE A 138 0.35 -14.48 2.40
N PRO A 139 1.12 -15.58 2.43
CA PRO A 139 0.96 -16.66 1.44
C PRO A 139 -0.43 -17.31 1.47
N THR A 140 -1.03 -17.40 2.66
CA THR A 140 -2.39 -17.94 2.81
C THR A 140 -3.44 -17.02 2.20
N LEU A 141 -3.32 -15.71 2.42
CA LEU A 141 -4.22 -14.69 1.84
C LEU A 141 -4.09 -14.63 0.33
N VAL A 142 -2.86 -14.65 -0.20
CA VAL A 142 -2.61 -14.65 -1.64
C VAL A 142 -3.24 -15.89 -2.30
N ARG A 143 -3.05 -17.09 -1.75
CA ARG A 143 -3.69 -18.31 -2.26
C ARG A 143 -5.21 -18.23 -2.29
N ALA A 144 -5.83 -17.61 -1.27
CA ALA A 144 -7.28 -17.42 -1.20
C ALA A 144 -7.80 -16.43 -2.27
N LEU A 145 -6.98 -15.49 -2.71
CA LEU A 145 -7.33 -14.49 -3.73
C LEU A 145 -7.07 -14.95 -5.17
N GLN A 146 -6.17 -15.90 -5.39
CA GLN A 146 -5.80 -16.38 -6.73
C GLN A 146 -6.97 -16.75 -7.64
N PRO A 147 -8.02 -17.48 -7.16
CA PRO A 147 -9.15 -17.88 -8.03
C PRO A 147 -9.91 -16.71 -8.66
N TYR A 148 -9.72 -15.48 -8.15
CA TYR A 148 -10.41 -14.30 -8.65
C TYR A 148 -9.67 -13.56 -9.77
N GLY A 149 -8.42 -13.93 -10.08
CA GLY A 149 -7.61 -13.29 -11.12
C GLY A 149 -7.26 -11.83 -10.85
N LEU A 150 -7.27 -11.42 -9.57
CA LEU A 150 -6.94 -10.06 -9.13
C LEU A 150 -5.43 -9.87 -9.03
N ASP A 151 -4.98 -8.67 -9.33
CA ASP A 151 -3.65 -8.21 -8.94
C ASP A 151 -3.62 -8.01 -7.42
N ILE A 152 -2.50 -8.37 -6.80
CA ILE A 152 -2.32 -8.34 -5.35
C ILE A 152 -1.10 -7.49 -5.01
N VAL A 153 -1.26 -6.52 -4.13
CA VAL A 153 -0.18 -5.66 -3.64
C VAL A 153 0.08 -5.97 -2.16
N ILE A 154 1.32 -6.23 -1.82
CA ILE A 154 1.74 -6.49 -0.45
C ILE A 154 2.33 -5.21 0.14
N ASP A 155 1.69 -4.65 1.17
CA ASP A 155 2.14 -3.44 1.84
C ASP A 155 3.41 -3.68 2.67
N HIS A 156 4.33 -2.70 2.67
CA HIS A 156 5.44 -2.57 3.61
C HIS A 156 6.30 -3.84 3.73
N LEU A 157 6.77 -4.39 2.61
CA LEU A 157 7.59 -5.61 2.54
C LEU A 157 6.92 -6.85 3.17
N GLY A 158 5.60 -6.82 3.39
CA GLY A 158 4.87 -7.87 4.10
C GLY A 158 4.97 -7.76 5.63
N ARG A 159 5.41 -6.64 6.19
CA ARG A 159 5.55 -6.44 7.65
C ARG A 159 6.43 -7.50 8.34
N PRO A 160 7.64 -7.73 7.85
CA PRO A 160 8.59 -8.63 8.53
C PRO A 160 9.12 -8.03 9.84
N ASP A 161 9.71 -8.87 10.68
CA ASP A 161 10.53 -8.44 11.83
C ASP A 161 12.00 -8.40 11.39
N ALA A 162 12.58 -7.20 11.29
CA ALA A 162 13.96 -7.03 10.88
C ALA A 162 14.98 -7.74 11.78
N ARG A 163 14.65 -7.93 13.07
CA ARG A 163 15.50 -8.64 14.03
C ARG A 163 15.65 -10.13 13.71
N SER A 164 14.66 -10.70 13.02
CA SER A 164 14.64 -12.13 12.65
C SER A 164 15.35 -12.43 11.32
N GLY A 165 15.81 -11.39 10.60
CA GLY A 165 16.49 -11.55 9.30
C GLY A 165 15.63 -12.19 8.23
N LEU A 166 16.24 -12.52 7.07
CA LEU A 166 15.52 -13.10 5.92
C LEU A 166 15.07 -14.55 6.15
N GLY A 167 15.63 -15.27 7.12
CA GLY A 167 15.25 -16.64 7.45
C GLY A 167 13.94 -16.79 8.22
N GLN A 168 13.23 -15.69 8.49
CA GLN A 168 11.98 -15.73 9.24
C GLN A 168 10.85 -16.42 8.47
N ALA A 169 9.87 -16.95 9.24
CA ALA A 169 8.71 -17.62 8.67
C ALA A 169 7.95 -16.72 7.69
N GLY A 170 7.60 -17.26 6.51
CA GLY A 170 6.86 -16.58 5.46
C GLY A 170 7.73 -15.77 4.49
N PHE A 171 9.02 -15.47 4.77
CA PHE A 171 9.83 -14.67 3.84
C PHE A 171 10.18 -15.44 2.56
N ALA A 172 10.58 -16.71 2.67
CA ALA A 172 10.83 -17.57 1.51
C ALA A 172 9.55 -17.78 0.67
N ASP A 173 8.40 -17.93 1.35
CA ASP A 173 7.11 -18.02 0.67
C ASP A 173 6.78 -16.71 -0.06
N LEU A 174 7.01 -15.54 0.57
CA LEU A 174 6.86 -14.24 -0.07
C LEU A 174 7.68 -14.17 -1.36
N LEU A 175 8.95 -14.57 -1.34
CA LEU A 175 9.80 -14.59 -2.54
C LEU A 175 9.22 -15.48 -3.65
N THR A 176 8.69 -16.66 -3.28
CA THR A 176 8.08 -17.60 -4.24
C THR A 176 6.85 -17.01 -4.95
N LEU A 177 6.10 -16.10 -4.30
CA LEU A 177 4.95 -15.42 -4.91
C LEU A 177 5.36 -14.56 -6.12
N GLY A 178 6.61 -14.11 -6.22
CA GLY A 178 7.12 -13.37 -7.37
C GLY A 178 6.97 -14.12 -8.70
N GLY A 179 7.00 -15.46 -8.69
CA GLY A 179 6.79 -16.29 -9.88
C GLY A 179 5.35 -16.31 -10.42
N GLN A 180 4.36 -15.78 -9.68
CA GLN A 180 2.96 -15.83 -10.08
C GLN A 180 2.54 -14.77 -11.09
N GLY A 181 3.30 -13.68 -11.23
CA GLY A 181 3.09 -12.62 -12.23
C GLY A 181 2.06 -11.55 -11.85
N ASN A 182 1.19 -11.82 -10.87
CA ASN A 182 0.14 -10.91 -10.42
C ASN A 182 0.29 -10.45 -8.96
N VAL A 183 1.52 -10.47 -8.43
CA VAL A 183 1.82 -10.01 -7.06
C VAL A 183 2.88 -8.92 -7.11
N TRP A 184 2.63 -7.82 -6.43
CA TRP A 184 3.51 -6.65 -6.28
C TRP A 184 3.87 -6.45 -4.81
N VAL A 185 5.01 -5.79 -4.55
CA VAL A 185 5.44 -5.47 -3.18
C VAL A 185 5.74 -3.97 -3.07
N LYS A 186 5.20 -3.32 -2.04
CA LYS A 186 5.57 -1.95 -1.67
C LYS A 186 6.82 -1.96 -0.79
N VAL A 187 7.87 -1.36 -1.29
CA VAL A 187 9.11 -1.05 -0.56
C VAL A 187 8.87 0.26 0.20
N SER A 188 8.21 0.16 1.34
CA SER A 188 7.73 1.29 2.16
C SER A 188 7.70 0.93 3.63
N GLY A 189 7.58 1.91 4.53
CA GLY A 189 7.42 1.68 5.95
C GLY A 189 8.63 0.96 6.60
N ILE A 190 9.85 1.22 6.14
CA ILE A 190 11.08 0.58 6.64
C ILE A 190 11.23 0.81 8.15
N TYR A 191 10.85 1.99 8.63
CA TYR A 191 10.87 2.34 10.05
C TYR A 191 9.87 1.55 10.92
N ARG A 192 8.98 0.74 10.30
CA ARG A 192 7.97 -0.11 10.97
C ARG A 192 8.41 -1.57 11.15
N LEU A 193 9.66 -1.93 10.83
CA LEU A 193 10.13 -3.32 10.76
C LEU A 193 10.60 -3.89 12.10
N GLU A 194 10.17 -3.34 13.24
CA GLU A 194 10.34 -3.84 14.60
C GLU A 194 11.79 -3.85 15.14
N GLY A 195 12.80 -3.56 14.33
CA GLY A 195 14.21 -3.45 14.71
C GLY A 195 14.65 -2.03 15.06
N SER A 196 15.94 -1.86 15.40
CA SER A 196 16.57 -0.53 15.42
C SER A 196 16.60 0.07 14.00
N PRO A 197 16.79 1.40 13.85
CA PRO A 197 16.94 2.01 12.52
C PRO A 197 17.97 1.29 11.65
N GLU A 198 19.12 0.92 12.19
CA GLU A 198 20.21 0.24 11.48
C GLU A 198 19.81 -1.20 11.09
N GLN A 199 19.13 -1.91 11.98
CA GLN A 199 18.61 -3.26 11.69
C GLN A 199 17.56 -3.22 10.60
N ASN A 200 16.65 -2.26 10.66
CA ASN A 200 15.59 -2.06 9.66
C ASN A 200 16.18 -1.72 8.29
N GLU A 201 17.18 -0.84 8.20
CA GLU A 201 17.86 -0.50 6.94
C GLU A 201 18.61 -1.70 6.36
N LEU A 202 19.39 -2.41 7.20
CA LEU A 202 20.13 -3.60 6.76
C LEU A 202 19.18 -4.67 6.22
N PHE A 203 18.10 -4.96 6.97
CA PHE A 203 17.07 -5.90 6.53
C PHE A 203 16.43 -5.45 5.21
N ALA A 204 15.99 -4.20 5.11
CA ALA A 204 15.33 -3.68 3.92
C ALA A 204 16.22 -3.75 2.68
N ARG A 205 17.53 -3.49 2.83
CA ARG A 205 18.52 -3.61 1.74
C ARG A 205 18.64 -5.05 1.27
N GLN A 206 18.78 -6.01 2.20
CA GLN A 206 18.87 -7.43 1.87
C GLN A 206 17.55 -7.95 1.26
N ALA A 207 16.41 -7.56 1.83
CA ALA A 207 15.09 -7.92 1.34
C ALA A 207 14.82 -7.38 -0.07
N LEU A 208 15.23 -6.12 -0.34
CA LEU A 208 15.06 -5.53 -1.68
C LEU A 208 15.84 -6.31 -2.74
N GLY A 209 17.09 -6.67 -2.49
CA GLY A 209 17.86 -7.49 -3.43
C GLY A 209 17.23 -8.86 -3.69
N ALA A 210 16.71 -9.51 -2.64
CA ALA A 210 16.01 -10.79 -2.79
C ALA A 210 14.67 -10.62 -3.54
N LEU A 211 13.91 -9.57 -3.25
CA LEU A 211 12.66 -9.27 -3.96
C LEU A 211 12.89 -8.94 -5.43
N GLU A 212 13.90 -8.12 -5.75
CA GLU A 212 14.25 -7.81 -7.15
C GLU A 212 14.58 -9.08 -7.95
N ALA A 213 15.34 -10.01 -7.36
CA ALA A 213 15.70 -11.26 -7.99
C ALA A 213 14.49 -12.18 -8.30
N HIS A 214 13.40 -12.09 -7.51
CA HIS A 214 12.23 -12.98 -7.64
C HIS A 214 11.03 -12.33 -8.32
N TYR A 215 10.87 -11.02 -8.16
CA TYR A 215 9.73 -10.26 -8.69
C TYR A 215 10.06 -9.48 -9.96
N GLY A 216 11.36 -9.22 -10.22
CA GLY A 216 11.76 -8.18 -11.16
C GLY A 216 11.50 -6.78 -10.63
N ALA A 217 12.10 -5.77 -11.25
CA ALA A 217 11.91 -4.38 -10.85
C ALA A 217 10.47 -3.89 -11.10
N GLU A 218 9.81 -4.42 -12.12
CA GLU A 218 8.48 -4.04 -12.59
C GLU A 218 7.34 -4.41 -11.65
N ARG A 219 7.61 -5.14 -10.58
CA ARG A 219 6.61 -5.50 -9.54
C ARG A 219 6.98 -5.01 -8.15
N LEU A 220 7.93 -4.08 -8.09
CA LEU A 220 8.31 -3.39 -6.86
C LEU A 220 7.97 -1.90 -6.99
N MET A 221 7.39 -1.30 -5.96
CA MET A 221 7.07 0.12 -5.94
C MET A 221 7.37 0.74 -4.58
N TRP A 222 7.66 2.04 -4.55
CA TRP A 222 7.91 2.77 -3.32
C TRP A 222 6.71 3.63 -2.93
N GLY A 223 6.48 3.79 -1.61
CA GLY A 223 5.55 4.73 -1.04
C GLY A 223 6.09 5.35 0.24
N SER A 224 5.77 6.63 0.47
CA SER A 224 6.24 7.38 1.64
C SER A 224 5.64 6.88 2.95
N ASP A 225 4.42 6.36 2.91
CA ASP A 225 3.59 6.07 4.07
C ASP A 225 3.28 7.33 4.92
N TRP A 226 3.28 8.52 4.23
CA TRP A 226 2.89 9.79 4.86
C TRP A 226 1.44 9.71 5.36
N PRO A 227 1.09 10.26 6.53
CA PRO A 227 1.88 11.08 7.44
C PRO A 227 2.61 10.28 8.53
N HIS A 228 2.96 9.01 8.29
CA HIS A 228 3.73 8.16 9.21
C HIS A 228 3.01 7.92 10.54
N THR A 229 1.71 7.63 10.49
CA THR A 229 0.85 7.47 11.68
C THR A 229 1.50 6.58 12.73
N GLN A 230 1.45 7.01 14.00
CA GLN A 230 2.17 6.44 15.15
C GLN A 230 3.70 6.64 15.15
N HIS A 231 4.27 7.26 14.11
CA HIS A 231 5.69 7.60 13.97
C HIS A 231 5.89 9.06 13.51
N GLU A 232 4.85 9.88 13.50
CA GLU A 232 4.84 11.25 13.03
C GLU A 232 5.82 12.19 13.76
N ARG A 233 6.28 11.78 14.95
CA ARG A 233 7.30 12.53 15.72
C ARG A 233 8.73 12.14 15.37
N THR A 234 8.93 11.00 14.71
CA THR A 234 10.25 10.41 14.43
C THR A 234 10.51 10.24 12.95
N MET A 235 9.48 10.42 12.12
CA MET A 235 9.55 10.26 10.68
C MET A 235 8.97 11.46 9.96
N SER A 236 9.56 11.76 8.81
CA SER A 236 9.10 12.75 7.85
C SER A 236 9.13 12.18 6.43
N TYR A 237 8.50 12.86 5.48
CA TYR A 237 8.51 12.47 4.06
C TYR A 237 9.95 12.38 3.52
N GLY A 238 10.80 13.39 3.85
CA GLY A 238 12.21 13.41 3.46
C GLY A 238 12.98 12.22 4.00
N GLN A 239 12.82 11.88 5.29
CA GLN A 239 13.48 10.72 5.90
C GLN A 239 13.02 9.39 5.27
N ALA A 240 11.74 9.24 4.90
CA ALA A 240 11.28 8.04 4.20
C ALA A 240 11.94 7.92 2.80
N LEU A 241 12.17 9.04 2.12
CA LEU A 241 12.89 9.06 0.84
C LEU A 241 14.40 8.80 1.04
N GLU A 242 15.00 9.32 2.10
CA GLU A 242 16.40 9.04 2.48
C GLU A 242 16.60 7.56 2.77
N GLN A 243 15.68 6.90 3.48
CA GLN A 243 15.71 5.46 3.69
C GLN A 243 15.71 4.68 2.36
N LEU A 244 14.91 5.08 1.37
CA LEU A 244 14.98 4.46 0.03
C LEU A 244 16.35 4.68 -0.63
N GLN A 245 16.91 5.88 -0.52
CA GLN A 245 18.22 6.19 -1.10
C GLN A 245 19.34 5.34 -0.48
N ALA A 246 19.27 5.12 0.84
CA ALA A 246 20.22 4.30 1.58
C ALA A 246 20.21 2.82 1.18
N LEU A 247 19.16 2.32 0.52
CA LEU A 247 19.11 0.93 0.02
C LEU A 247 20.09 0.66 -1.12
N GLY A 248 20.58 1.69 -1.80
CA GLY A 248 21.62 1.54 -2.84
C GLY A 248 21.11 0.93 -4.15
N CYS A 249 19.86 1.24 -4.54
CA CYS A 249 19.25 0.76 -5.78
C CYS A 249 20.01 1.19 -7.04
N SER A 250 20.02 0.35 -8.07
CA SER A 250 20.42 0.76 -9.44
C SER A 250 19.51 1.89 -9.96
N SER A 251 19.93 2.60 -11.00
CA SER A 251 19.10 3.63 -11.63
C SER A 251 17.82 3.05 -12.22
N GLU A 252 17.87 1.85 -12.76
CA GLU A 252 16.76 1.11 -13.36
C GLU A 252 15.75 0.70 -12.29
N LEU A 253 16.21 0.06 -11.21
CA LEU A 253 15.35 -0.31 -10.09
C LEU A 253 14.71 0.92 -9.44
N ARG A 254 15.50 1.99 -9.26
CA ARG A 254 14.96 3.24 -8.70
C ARG A 254 13.88 3.86 -9.58
N LYS A 255 14.03 3.81 -10.90
CA LYS A 255 13.02 4.29 -11.85
C LYS A 255 11.74 3.46 -11.77
N ALA A 256 11.86 2.14 -11.69
CA ALA A 256 10.73 1.25 -11.49
C ALA A 256 10.00 1.56 -10.18
N LEU A 257 10.74 1.62 -9.05
CA LEU A 257 10.20 1.89 -7.72
C LEU A 257 9.45 3.23 -7.63
N LEU A 258 9.97 4.29 -8.26
CA LEU A 258 9.44 5.65 -8.12
C LEU A 258 8.48 6.07 -9.24
N LEU A 259 8.36 5.29 -10.32
CA LEU A 259 7.54 5.70 -11.46
C LEU A 259 6.84 4.54 -12.15
N GLU A 260 7.60 3.64 -12.81
CA GLU A 260 7.04 2.78 -13.85
C GLU A 260 6.02 1.81 -13.29
N THR A 261 6.37 1.09 -12.23
CA THR A 261 5.49 0.11 -11.59
C THR A 261 4.18 0.73 -11.09
N ALA A 262 4.27 1.85 -10.38
CA ALA A 262 3.08 2.53 -9.88
C ALA A 262 2.27 3.17 -11.02
N LYS A 263 2.93 3.69 -12.07
CA LYS A 263 2.26 4.24 -13.25
C LYS A 263 1.36 3.20 -13.90
N ASP A 264 1.89 2.02 -14.14
CA ASP A 264 1.18 0.94 -14.84
C ASP A 264 0.06 0.35 -13.98
N LEU A 265 0.36 -0.04 -12.73
CA LEU A 265 -0.63 -0.68 -11.84
C LEU A 265 -1.81 0.25 -11.51
N TYR A 266 -1.53 1.52 -11.19
CA TYR A 266 -2.59 2.49 -10.84
C TYR A 266 -3.14 3.25 -12.06
N ARG A 267 -2.68 2.92 -13.27
CA ARG A 267 -3.18 3.50 -14.54
C ARG A 267 -3.08 5.02 -14.56
N PHE A 268 -1.89 5.56 -14.25
CA PHE A 268 -1.57 6.97 -14.50
C PHE A 268 -1.20 7.14 -15.98
N ASN A 269 -1.69 8.20 -16.58
CA ASN A 269 -1.42 8.55 -18.00
C ASN A 269 -0.03 9.15 -18.18
#